data_7aa0e87c7b3feecf78b235df72806496
#
_entry.id   7aa0e87c7b3feecf78b235df72806496
#
_cell.length_a   1.000
_cell.length_b   1.000
_cell.length_c   1.000
_cell.angle_alpha   90.00
_cell.angle_beta   90.00
_cell.angle_gamma   90.00
#
_symmetry.space_group_name_H-M   'P 1'
#
loop_
_entity.id
_entity.type
_entity.pdbx_description
1 polymer ?
#
loop_
_entity_poly.entity_id
_entity_poly.type
_entity_poly.pdbx_seq_one_letter_code
_entity_poly.pdbx_strand_id
1 'polypeptide(L)'
;MIKGRILLAGGYTMKKRVVVALGHRALGTTLPEQLEAVKKSAKVIADLIQNGYQVAITHSNAPQVGMIHTALNEFAKQHEDYTAAPMCICSAMSQGYIGYDLQNNIREELLDRGIFRTVSTVLTSVVVDPYDEAFYTPTKVLGRYLNAEEANLERKKGNYIVEEPGKGFRRIVSAPNPVSIV
;
A
#
# COMPACT_ATOMS: atom_id res chain seq x y z
N MET A 1 51.45 -17.72 -9.32
CA MET A 1 50.77 -17.58 -10.63
C MET A 1 49.60 -16.59 -10.44
N ILE A 2 49.86 -15.30 -10.75
CA ILE A 2 48.89 -14.21 -10.57
C ILE A 2 48.08 -14.17 -11.85
N LYS A 3 46.78 -14.57 -11.77
CA LYS A 3 45.86 -14.40 -12.88
C LYS A 3 45.45 -12.93 -12.97
N GLY A 4 46.05 -12.23 -13.94
CA GLY A 4 45.66 -10.86 -14.27
C GLY A 4 44.23 -10.79 -14.72
N ARG A 5 43.44 -9.98 -14.05
CA ARG A 5 42.09 -9.59 -14.47
C ARG A 5 42.24 -8.49 -15.52
N ILE A 6 41.95 -8.82 -16.78
CA ILE A 6 41.86 -7.83 -17.83
C ILE A 6 40.59 -6.99 -17.53
N LEU A 7 40.84 -5.72 -17.15
CA LEU A 7 39.80 -4.69 -17.08
C LEU A 7 39.48 -4.29 -18.54
N LEU A 8 38.38 -4.87 -19.05
CA LEU A 8 37.77 -4.33 -20.28
C LEU A 8 37.08 -3.02 -19.92
N ALA A 9 37.61 -1.95 -20.51
CA ALA A 9 37.05 -0.62 -20.40
C ALA A 9 35.61 -0.56 -20.93
N GLY A 10 34.71 0.06 -20.14
CA GLY A 10 33.55 0.76 -20.69
C GLY A 10 32.34 -0.05 -21.07
N GLY A 11 32.09 -1.25 -20.51
CA GLY A 11 30.81 -1.91 -20.62
C GLY A 11 29.83 -1.38 -19.57
N TYR A 12 28.91 -0.51 -19.92
CA TYR A 12 27.70 -0.25 -19.14
C TYR A 12 26.88 -1.54 -19.10
N THR A 13 27.11 -2.38 -18.11
CA THR A 13 26.19 -3.49 -17.84
C THR A 13 24.88 -2.88 -17.41
N MET A 14 23.87 -2.92 -18.26
CA MET A 14 22.52 -2.51 -17.89
C MET A 14 22.11 -3.31 -16.67
N LYS A 15 21.98 -2.61 -15.54
CA LYS A 15 21.49 -3.24 -14.31
C LYS A 15 20.08 -3.76 -14.55
N LYS A 16 19.86 -5.01 -14.26
CA LYS A 16 18.52 -5.63 -14.37
C LYS A 16 17.55 -4.90 -13.45
N ARG A 17 16.43 -4.43 -13.99
CA ARG A 17 15.37 -3.80 -13.21
C ARG A 17 14.27 -4.81 -12.94
N VAL A 18 13.68 -4.74 -11.75
CA VAL A 18 12.55 -5.58 -11.37
C VAL A 18 11.52 -4.76 -10.59
N VAL A 19 10.25 -5.02 -10.85
CA VAL A 19 9.14 -4.49 -10.06
C VAL A 19 8.61 -5.63 -9.19
N VAL A 20 8.54 -5.38 -7.89
CA VAL A 20 7.99 -6.31 -6.91
C VAL A 20 6.64 -5.77 -6.43
N ALA A 21 5.57 -6.48 -6.72
CA ALA A 21 4.22 -6.11 -6.28
C ALA A 21 3.87 -6.86 -4.98
N LEU A 22 3.72 -6.13 -3.89
CA LEU A 22 3.35 -6.65 -2.58
C LEU A 22 1.83 -6.58 -2.39
N GLY A 23 1.16 -7.72 -2.46
CA GLY A 23 -0.26 -7.84 -2.14
C GLY A 23 -0.53 -7.77 -0.63
N HIS A 24 -1.80 -7.74 -0.22
CA HIS A 24 -2.20 -7.62 1.19
C HIS A 24 -1.62 -8.73 2.10
N ARG A 25 -1.42 -9.94 1.57
CA ARG A 25 -0.79 -11.04 2.33
C ARG A 25 0.68 -10.78 2.69
N ALA A 26 1.36 -9.95 1.90
CA ALA A 26 2.74 -9.57 2.15
C ALA A 26 2.88 -8.39 3.12
N LEU A 27 1.75 -7.81 3.54
CA LEU A 27 1.70 -6.64 4.43
C LEU A 27 0.94 -6.91 5.72
N GLY A 28 0.16 -8.02 5.82
CA GLY A 28 -0.71 -8.26 6.97
C GLY A 28 -1.90 -7.29 7.04
N THR A 29 -2.69 -7.40 8.10
CA THR A 29 -3.92 -6.62 8.33
C THR A 29 -3.81 -5.71 9.54
N THR A 30 -3.20 -6.20 10.61
CA THR A 30 -2.95 -5.45 11.85
C THR A 30 -1.52 -4.92 11.91
N LEU A 31 -1.24 -3.97 12.80
CA LEU A 31 0.10 -3.42 12.98
C LEU A 31 1.16 -4.49 13.30
N PRO A 32 0.94 -5.43 14.25
CA PRO A 32 1.89 -6.50 14.51
C PRO A 32 2.10 -7.44 13.32
N GLU A 33 1.02 -7.81 12.62
CA GLU A 33 1.11 -8.66 11.43
C GLU A 33 1.89 -7.98 10.31
N GLN A 34 1.69 -6.67 10.12
CA GLN A 34 2.43 -5.90 9.13
C GLN A 34 3.92 -5.89 9.43
N LEU A 35 4.31 -5.65 10.66
CA LEU A 35 5.73 -5.65 11.05
C LEU A 35 6.40 -6.99 10.72
N GLU A 36 5.76 -8.10 11.06
CA GLU A 36 6.29 -9.44 10.76
C GLU A 36 6.29 -9.76 9.26
N ALA A 37 5.27 -9.34 8.53
CA ALA A 37 5.17 -9.56 7.09
C ALA A 37 6.22 -8.74 6.31
N VAL A 38 6.43 -7.48 6.72
CA VAL A 38 7.40 -6.58 6.11
C VAL A 38 8.83 -7.07 6.34
N LYS A 39 9.17 -7.58 7.53
CA LYS A 39 10.48 -8.21 7.79
C LYS A 39 10.77 -9.36 6.83
N LYS A 40 9.77 -10.22 6.58
CA LYS A 40 9.91 -11.32 5.61
C LYS A 40 10.10 -10.81 4.18
N SER A 41 9.31 -9.81 3.80
CA SER A 41 9.41 -9.17 2.47
C SER A 41 10.77 -8.49 2.27
N ALA A 42 11.30 -7.82 3.31
CA ALA A 42 12.58 -7.14 3.28
C ALA A 42 13.74 -8.10 2.94
N LYS A 43 13.75 -9.32 3.48
CA LYS A 43 14.75 -10.35 3.17
C LYS A 43 14.77 -10.70 1.70
N VAL A 44 13.59 -10.95 1.11
CA VAL A 44 13.47 -11.29 -0.32
C VAL A 44 13.91 -10.12 -1.20
N ILE A 45 13.56 -8.89 -0.83
CA ILE A 45 13.96 -7.70 -1.55
C ILE A 45 15.48 -7.49 -1.45
N ALA A 46 16.06 -7.70 -0.27
CA ALA A 46 17.50 -7.62 -0.08
C ALA A 46 18.26 -8.70 -0.90
N ASP A 47 17.70 -9.91 -1.06
CA ASP A 47 18.27 -10.94 -1.93
C ASP A 47 18.34 -10.47 -3.39
N LEU A 48 17.28 -9.82 -3.90
CA LEU A 48 17.28 -9.26 -5.25
C LEU A 48 18.34 -8.17 -5.40
N ILE A 49 18.44 -7.27 -4.42
CA ILE A 49 19.42 -6.17 -4.43
C ILE A 49 20.85 -6.72 -4.38
N GLN A 50 21.11 -7.72 -3.55
CA GLN A 50 22.40 -8.40 -3.42
C GLN A 50 22.80 -9.10 -4.74
N ASN A 51 21.83 -9.63 -5.48
CA ASN A 51 22.03 -10.21 -6.81
C ASN A 51 22.14 -9.16 -7.94
N GLY A 52 22.25 -7.86 -7.60
CA GLY A 52 22.53 -6.79 -8.55
C GLY A 52 21.30 -6.20 -9.24
N TYR A 53 20.08 -6.53 -8.80
CA TYR A 53 18.87 -5.93 -9.34
C TYR A 53 18.64 -4.50 -8.81
N GLN A 54 18.08 -3.64 -9.65
CA GLN A 54 17.43 -2.40 -9.23
C GLN A 54 15.97 -2.71 -9.00
N VAL A 55 15.48 -2.49 -7.78
CA VAL A 55 14.14 -2.90 -7.35
C VAL A 55 13.26 -1.67 -7.20
N ALA A 56 12.09 -1.69 -7.86
CA ALA A 56 10.97 -0.84 -7.56
C ALA A 56 9.89 -1.69 -6.87
N ILE A 57 9.27 -1.16 -5.83
CA ILE A 57 8.25 -1.87 -5.06
C ILE A 57 6.93 -1.13 -5.23
N THR A 58 5.88 -1.87 -5.54
CA THR A 58 4.50 -1.41 -5.45
C THR A 58 3.77 -2.24 -4.40
N HIS A 59 2.78 -1.66 -3.72
CA HIS A 59 2.06 -2.37 -2.68
C HIS A 59 0.57 -2.04 -2.68
N SER A 60 -0.24 -2.98 -2.20
CA SER A 60 -1.63 -2.74 -1.85
C SER A 60 -1.74 -2.06 -0.48
N ASN A 61 -2.89 -1.47 -0.17
CA ASN A 61 -3.10 -0.73 1.08
C ASN A 61 -4.52 -0.88 1.67
N ALA A 62 -5.37 -1.73 1.13
CA ALA A 62 -6.78 -1.74 1.47
C ALA A 62 -7.09 -1.93 2.98
N PRO A 63 -6.47 -2.89 3.71
CA PRO A 63 -6.68 -3.00 5.15
C PRO A 63 -6.23 -1.75 5.91
N GLN A 64 -5.09 -1.19 5.54
CA GLN A 64 -4.49 -0.03 6.21
C GLN A 64 -5.32 1.23 5.99
N VAL A 65 -5.79 1.47 4.77
CA VAL A 65 -6.72 2.58 4.47
C VAL A 65 -8.00 2.44 5.28
N GLY A 66 -8.56 1.23 5.35
CA GLY A 66 -9.79 0.96 6.11
C GLY A 66 -9.61 1.24 7.61
N MET A 67 -8.48 0.82 8.19
CA MET A 67 -8.14 1.07 9.58
C MET A 67 -8.02 2.57 9.87
N ILE A 68 -7.23 3.28 9.09
CA ILE A 68 -7.00 4.73 9.24
C ILE A 68 -8.32 5.49 9.11
N HIS A 69 -9.09 5.19 8.05
CA HIS A 69 -10.37 5.83 7.81
C HIS A 69 -11.35 5.60 8.96
N THR A 70 -11.46 4.37 9.47
CA THR A 70 -12.34 4.05 10.60
C THR A 70 -11.90 4.79 11.85
N ALA A 71 -10.61 4.74 12.20
CA ALA A 71 -10.09 5.37 13.40
C ALA A 71 -10.32 6.90 13.41
N LEU A 72 -9.99 7.58 12.31
CA LEU A 72 -10.15 9.02 12.21
C LEU A 72 -11.63 9.45 12.24
N ASN A 73 -12.50 8.70 11.57
CA ASN A 73 -13.92 9.02 11.54
C ASN A 73 -14.63 8.71 12.86
N GLU A 74 -14.25 7.62 13.57
CA GLU A 74 -14.79 7.36 14.90
C GLU A 74 -14.30 8.41 15.91
N PHE A 75 -13.05 8.83 15.82
CA PHE A 75 -12.52 9.90 16.67
C PHE A 75 -13.24 11.23 16.44
N ALA A 76 -13.44 11.61 15.17
CA ALA A 76 -14.15 12.85 14.83
C ALA A 76 -15.61 12.91 15.28
N LYS A 77 -16.28 11.77 15.50
CA LYS A 77 -17.63 11.75 16.06
C LYS A 77 -17.70 12.17 17.52
N GLN A 78 -16.61 12.00 18.25
CA GLN A 78 -16.51 12.26 19.68
C GLN A 78 -15.83 13.59 20.00
N HIS A 79 -15.26 14.25 18.99
CA HIS A 79 -14.47 15.47 19.14
C HIS A 79 -14.85 16.48 18.05
N GLU A 80 -15.58 17.52 18.43
CA GLU A 80 -16.12 18.53 17.50
C GLU A 80 -15.04 19.33 16.77
N ASP A 81 -13.84 19.43 17.34
CA ASP A 81 -12.69 20.12 16.74
C ASP A 81 -12.06 19.32 15.56
N TYR A 82 -12.50 18.09 15.33
CA TYR A 82 -11.98 17.21 14.29
C TYR A 82 -13.03 16.91 13.24
N THR A 83 -12.59 16.81 12.00
CA THR A 83 -13.45 16.48 10.86
C THR A 83 -13.20 15.07 10.35
N ALA A 84 -14.22 14.49 9.71
CA ALA A 84 -14.08 13.21 9.03
C ALA A 84 -12.98 13.28 7.96
N ALA A 85 -12.12 12.28 7.92
CA ALA A 85 -11.03 12.22 6.96
C ALA A 85 -11.51 11.68 5.59
N PRO A 86 -11.28 12.40 4.49
CA PRO A 86 -11.55 11.89 3.15
C PRO A 86 -10.73 10.63 2.83
N MET A 87 -11.29 9.73 2.03
CA MET A 87 -10.65 8.45 1.69
C MET A 87 -9.30 8.65 0.97
N CYS A 88 -9.16 9.67 0.13
CA CYS A 88 -7.91 9.98 -0.55
C CYS A 88 -6.79 10.35 0.43
N ILE A 89 -7.11 11.09 1.49
CA ILE A 89 -6.15 11.44 2.54
C ILE A 89 -5.75 10.18 3.34
N CYS A 90 -6.71 9.32 3.69
CA CYS A 90 -6.42 8.05 4.35
C CYS A 90 -5.54 7.14 3.47
N SER A 91 -5.75 7.16 2.16
CA SER A 91 -4.90 6.45 1.20
C SER A 91 -3.48 7.01 1.18
N ALA A 92 -3.31 8.32 1.15
CA ALA A 92 -1.99 8.97 1.21
C ALA A 92 -1.26 8.65 2.54
N MET A 93 -1.97 8.70 3.68
CA MET A 93 -1.42 8.31 4.98
C MET A 93 -0.96 6.85 4.97
N SER A 94 -1.72 5.95 4.33
CA SER A 94 -1.35 4.54 4.23
C SER A 94 -0.10 4.31 3.39
N GLN A 95 0.13 5.09 2.34
CA GLN A 95 1.36 5.05 1.55
C GLN A 95 2.57 5.42 2.42
N GLY A 96 2.46 6.50 3.19
CA GLY A 96 3.52 6.92 4.10
C GLY A 96 3.82 5.88 5.17
N TYR A 97 2.79 5.34 5.81
CA TYR A 97 2.92 4.34 6.87
C TYR A 97 3.54 3.03 6.36
N ILE A 98 3.00 2.45 5.29
CA ILE A 98 3.53 1.21 4.69
C ILE A 98 4.94 1.45 4.14
N GLY A 99 5.13 2.57 3.47
CA GLY A 99 6.43 2.95 2.92
C GLY A 99 7.49 3.14 4.00
N TYR A 100 7.15 3.73 5.13
CA TYR A 100 8.03 3.86 6.29
C TYR A 100 8.49 2.49 6.81
N ASP A 101 7.56 1.56 7.00
CA ASP A 101 7.90 0.23 7.47
C ASP A 101 8.78 -0.54 6.47
N LEU A 102 8.41 -0.53 5.19
CA LEU A 102 9.21 -1.16 4.13
C LEU A 102 10.61 -0.57 4.04
N GLN A 103 10.70 0.77 3.99
CA GLN A 103 11.98 1.47 3.87
C GLN A 103 12.93 1.13 5.02
N ASN A 104 12.46 1.14 6.26
CA ASN A 104 13.28 0.88 7.42
C ASN A 104 13.72 -0.58 7.48
N ASN A 105 12.80 -1.53 7.31
CA ASN A 105 13.14 -2.95 7.39
C ASN A 105 14.05 -3.40 6.23
N ILE A 106 13.85 -2.89 5.01
CA ILE A 106 14.74 -3.19 3.88
C ILE A 106 16.13 -2.59 4.12
N ARG A 107 16.20 -1.36 4.64
CA ARG A 107 17.47 -0.70 4.94
C ARG A 107 18.22 -1.46 6.04
N GLU A 108 17.55 -1.87 7.10
CA GLU A 108 18.13 -2.68 8.18
C GLU A 108 18.70 -3.99 7.62
N GLU A 109 17.92 -4.74 6.88
CA GLU A 109 18.36 -6.01 6.27
C GLU A 109 19.55 -5.82 5.32
N LEU A 110 19.59 -4.72 4.54
CA LEU A 110 20.73 -4.41 3.68
C LEU A 110 21.98 -4.07 4.49
N LEU A 111 21.85 -3.32 5.58
CA LEU A 111 22.96 -2.98 6.46
C LEU A 111 23.56 -4.22 7.14
N ASP A 112 22.72 -5.14 7.59
CA ASP A 112 23.14 -6.41 8.18
C ASP A 112 23.96 -7.27 7.20
N ARG A 113 23.70 -7.11 5.90
CA ARG A 113 24.46 -7.76 4.82
C ARG A 113 25.68 -6.94 4.34
N GLY A 114 25.98 -5.81 4.96
CA GLY A 114 27.06 -4.91 4.54
C GLY A 114 26.77 -4.20 3.21
N ILE A 115 25.50 -4.07 2.81
CA ILE A 115 25.08 -3.43 1.56
C ILE A 115 24.61 -2.01 1.84
N PHE A 116 25.38 -1.02 1.45
CA PHE A 116 25.06 0.40 1.62
C PHE A 116 24.27 0.93 0.42
N ARG A 117 22.94 0.89 0.52
CA ARG A 117 22.01 1.38 -0.50
C ARG A 117 20.94 2.24 0.13
N THR A 118 20.58 3.31 -0.57
CA THR A 118 19.44 4.15 -0.18
C THR A 118 18.14 3.43 -0.56
N VAL A 119 17.20 3.44 0.36
CA VAL A 119 15.81 3.03 0.14
C VAL A 119 14.95 4.26 0.37
N SER A 120 14.08 4.58 -0.56
CA SER A 120 13.22 5.77 -0.50
C SER A 120 11.78 5.39 -0.77
N THR A 121 10.87 6.03 -0.05
CA THR A 121 9.43 5.95 -0.29
C THR A 121 8.99 7.12 -1.13
N VAL A 122 8.21 6.85 -2.17
CA VAL A 122 7.61 7.86 -3.04
C VAL A 122 6.10 7.82 -2.86
N LEU A 123 5.51 8.94 -2.48
CA LEU A 123 4.06 9.09 -2.52
C LEU A 123 3.64 9.33 -3.97
N THR A 124 2.63 8.62 -4.41
CA THR A 124 2.12 8.72 -5.77
C THR A 124 0.66 9.16 -5.76
N SER A 125 0.29 10.00 -6.70
CA SER A 125 -1.11 10.33 -7.00
C SER A 125 -1.52 9.65 -8.29
N VAL A 126 -2.78 9.23 -8.35
CA VAL A 126 -3.36 8.59 -9.54
C VAL A 126 -4.35 9.55 -10.17
N VAL A 127 -4.09 9.91 -11.41
CA VAL A 127 -5.03 10.68 -12.22
C VAL A 127 -6.06 9.72 -12.81
N VAL A 128 -7.33 10.07 -12.72
CA VAL A 128 -8.47 9.31 -13.26
C VAL A 128 -9.32 10.21 -14.12
N ASP A 129 -10.09 9.62 -15.02
CA ASP A 129 -11.11 10.36 -15.77
C ASP A 129 -12.26 10.74 -14.81
N PRO A 130 -12.62 12.04 -14.66
CA PRO A 130 -13.72 12.46 -13.81
C PRO A 130 -15.10 11.94 -14.27
N TYR A 131 -15.20 11.47 -15.50
CA TYR A 131 -16.42 10.89 -16.07
C TYR A 131 -16.39 9.35 -16.12
N ASP A 132 -15.39 8.69 -15.48
CA ASP A 132 -15.34 7.23 -15.42
C ASP A 132 -16.63 6.67 -14.81
N GLU A 133 -17.20 5.64 -15.46
CA GLU A 133 -18.44 4.99 -15.05
C GLU A 133 -18.40 4.46 -13.61
N ALA A 134 -17.20 4.10 -13.12
CA ALA A 134 -16.98 3.64 -11.76
C ALA A 134 -17.42 4.64 -10.68
N PHE A 135 -17.53 5.94 -11.01
CA PHE A 135 -18.06 6.93 -10.06
C PHE A 135 -19.57 6.82 -9.88
N TYR A 136 -20.26 6.30 -10.87
CA TYR A 136 -21.71 6.12 -10.86
C TYR A 136 -22.12 4.71 -10.44
N THR A 137 -21.23 3.73 -10.66
CA THR A 137 -21.44 2.31 -10.33
C THR A 137 -20.29 1.78 -9.48
N PRO A 138 -20.24 2.11 -8.18
CA PRO A 138 -19.20 1.64 -7.28
C PRO A 138 -19.23 0.12 -7.13
N THR A 139 -18.05 -0.52 -7.19
CA THR A 139 -17.93 -1.99 -7.11
C THR A 139 -16.88 -2.46 -6.12
N LYS A 140 -15.94 -1.60 -5.70
CA LYS A 140 -14.82 -2.02 -4.85
C LYS A 140 -15.22 -2.09 -3.39
N VAL A 141 -15.16 -3.29 -2.84
CA VAL A 141 -15.46 -3.53 -1.42
C VAL A 141 -14.38 -2.94 -0.53
N LEU A 142 -14.79 -2.25 0.54
CA LEU A 142 -13.92 -1.58 1.49
C LEU A 142 -14.35 -1.83 2.94
N GLY A 143 -13.34 -1.93 3.83
CA GLY A 143 -13.56 -1.99 5.27
C GLY A 143 -14.04 -3.36 5.79
N ARG A 144 -14.50 -3.36 7.05
CA ARG A 144 -15.03 -4.53 7.75
C ARG A 144 -16.46 -4.86 7.36
N TYR A 145 -16.93 -6.02 7.77
CA TYR A 145 -18.35 -6.32 7.71
C TYR A 145 -19.12 -5.48 8.72
N LEU A 146 -20.28 -5.03 8.31
CA LEU A 146 -21.24 -4.26 9.09
C LEU A 146 -22.46 -5.13 9.39
N ASN A 147 -23.09 -4.89 10.53
CA ASN A 147 -24.42 -5.44 10.78
C ASN A 147 -25.51 -4.58 10.09
N ALA A 148 -26.77 -5.00 10.17
CA ALA A 148 -27.87 -4.31 9.49
C ALA A 148 -28.10 -2.87 9.96
N GLU A 149 -27.92 -2.60 11.26
CA GLU A 149 -28.06 -1.27 11.84
C GLU A 149 -26.96 -0.34 11.36
N GLU A 150 -25.71 -0.76 11.44
CA GLU A 150 -24.54 -0.04 10.93
C GLU A 150 -24.66 0.24 9.43
N ALA A 151 -25.10 -0.76 8.65
CA ALA A 151 -25.33 -0.61 7.22
C ALA A 151 -26.36 0.47 6.90
N ASN A 152 -27.46 0.51 7.67
CA ASN A 152 -28.50 1.53 7.51
C ASN A 152 -27.98 2.93 7.87
N LEU A 153 -27.17 3.06 8.90
CA LEU A 153 -26.52 4.33 9.26
C LEU A 153 -25.59 4.81 8.14
N GLU A 154 -24.81 3.91 7.56
CA GLU A 154 -23.91 4.25 6.46
C GLU A 154 -24.67 4.64 5.18
N ARG A 155 -25.79 3.97 4.87
CA ARG A 155 -26.68 4.37 3.76
C ARG A 155 -27.26 5.76 3.96
N LYS A 156 -27.69 6.11 5.18
CA LYS A 156 -28.18 7.46 5.50
C LYS A 156 -27.14 8.55 5.31
N LYS A 157 -25.85 8.22 5.43
CA LYS A 157 -24.73 9.12 5.12
C LYS A 157 -24.41 9.23 3.62
N GLY A 158 -25.14 8.50 2.76
CA GLY A 158 -24.91 8.48 1.30
C GLY A 158 -23.86 7.46 0.86
N ASN A 159 -23.42 6.56 1.73
CA ASN A 159 -22.47 5.51 1.36
C ASN A 159 -23.16 4.34 0.66
N TYR A 160 -22.51 3.80 -0.35
CA TYR A 160 -22.98 2.59 -1.03
C TYR A 160 -22.66 1.36 -0.20
N ILE A 161 -23.67 0.51 0.00
CA ILE A 161 -23.58 -0.69 0.83
C ILE A 161 -24.10 -1.89 0.04
N VAL A 162 -23.32 -2.96 -0.03
CA VAL A 162 -23.70 -4.24 -0.61
C VAL A 162 -23.87 -5.26 0.51
N GLU A 163 -24.84 -6.15 0.32
CA GLU A 163 -25.03 -7.31 1.19
C GLU A 163 -24.27 -8.50 0.62
N GLU A 164 -23.52 -9.18 1.48
CA GLU A 164 -22.92 -10.48 1.19
C GLU A 164 -23.69 -11.54 1.99
N PRO A 165 -24.48 -12.40 1.33
CA PRO A 165 -25.30 -13.39 2.00
C PRO A 165 -24.52 -14.25 2.99
N GLY A 166 -25.03 -14.36 4.22
CA GLY A 166 -24.40 -15.14 5.30
C GLY A 166 -23.19 -14.49 5.97
N LYS A 167 -22.76 -13.28 5.52
CA LYS A 167 -21.60 -12.58 6.11
C LYS A 167 -21.95 -11.18 6.65
N GLY A 168 -22.99 -10.56 6.13
CA GLY A 168 -23.41 -9.22 6.52
C GLY A 168 -23.25 -8.20 5.39
N PHE A 169 -22.99 -6.95 5.75
CA PHE A 169 -22.96 -5.83 4.81
C PHE A 169 -21.55 -5.24 4.69
N ARG A 170 -21.20 -4.75 3.52
CA ARG A 170 -19.94 -4.07 3.30
C ARG A 170 -20.14 -2.78 2.51
N ARG A 171 -19.31 -1.79 2.84
CA ARG A 171 -19.21 -0.57 2.05
C ARG A 171 -18.53 -0.86 0.71
N ILE A 172 -19.07 -0.28 -0.36
CA ILE A 172 -18.42 -0.27 -1.66
C ILE A 172 -18.09 1.16 -2.06
N VAL A 173 -17.00 1.32 -2.79
CA VAL A 173 -16.49 2.61 -3.26
C VAL A 173 -16.18 2.54 -4.74
N SER A 174 -16.12 3.71 -5.37
CA SER A 174 -15.69 3.86 -6.76
C SER A 174 -14.25 3.40 -6.92
N ALA A 175 -13.96 2.75 -8.03
CA ALA A 175 -12.61 2.30 -8.37
C ALA A 175 -12.34 2.60 -9.86
N PRO A 176 -12.24 3.90 -10.23
CA PRO A 176 -12.01 4.31 -11.60
C PRO A 176 -10.67 3.79 -12.13
N ASN A 177 -10.57 3.65 -13.45
CA ASN A 177 -9.34 3.23 -14.09
C ASN A 177 -8.27 4.33 -14.03
N PRO A 178 -7.01 3.97 -13.76
CA PRO A 178 -5.93 4.95 -13.77
C PRO A 178 -5.63 5.43 -15.19
N VAL A 179 -5.54 6.75 -15.37
CA VAL A 179 -5.09 7.39 -16.60
C VAL A 179 -3.58 7.59 -16.56
N SER A 180 -3.07 8.11 -15.44
CA SER A 180 -1.63 8.26 -15.21
C SER A 180 -1.30 8.23 -13.71
N ILE A 181 -0.02 8.07 -13.42
CA ILE A 181 0.54 8.14 -12.07
C ILE A 181 1.52 9.32 -12.02
N VAL A 182 1.39 10.18 -11.02
CA VAL A 182 2.22 11.37 -10.80
C VAL A 182 2.76 11.40 -9.37
#